data_1d16764749374f4a5eb1de44b0e7209f
#
_entry.id   1d16764749374f4a5eb1de44b0e7209f
#
_cell.length_a   1.000
_cell.length_b   1.000
_cell.length_c   1.000
_cell.angle_alpha   90.00
_cell.angle_beta   90.00
_cell.angle_gamma   90.00
#
_symmetry.space_group_name_H-M   'P 1'
#
loop_
_entity.id
_entity.type
_entity.pdbx_description
1 polymer ?
#
loop_
_entity_poly.entity_id
_entity_poly.type
_entity_poly.pdbx_seq_one_letter_code
_entity_poly.pdbx_strand_id
1 'polypeptide(L)'
;MPAPLQSMADAIRVLSMDAVETAASGHPGMPMGMADVATVLWSKFLKFDASRPDWADRDRFVLSAGHGSMLLYSLLHLTGFKAMTLEQIRNFRQWGSNTAGHPEYGHTPGVETTTGPLGQGLATAVGMAMAERHL
;
A
#
# COMPACT_ATOMS: atom_id res chain seq x y z
N MET A 1 -13.26 5.97 20.00
CA MET A 1 -13.69 4.65 19.49
C MET A 1 -12.99 4.43 18.14
N PRO A 2 -12.55 3.22 17.81
CA PRO A 2 -11.99 2.95 16.48
C PRO A 2 -13.05 3.21 15.40
N ALA A 3 -12.61 3.71 14.23
CA ALA A 3 -13.50 3.95 13.11
C ALA A 3 -14.15 2.64 12.64
N PRO A 4 -15.42 2.65 12.20
CA PRO A 4 -16.05 1.48 11.59
C PRO A 4 -15.25 1.00 10.37
N LEU A 5 -15.13 -0.31 10.18
CA LEU A 5 -14.38 -0.89 9.05
C LEU A 5 -14.89 -0.36 7.70
N GLN A 6 -16.19 -0.16 7.57
CA GLN A 6 -16.79 0.42 6.36
C GLN A 6 -16.23 1.83 6.07
N SER A 7 -16.16 2.70 7.08
CA SER A 7 -15.63 4.06 6.90
C SER A 7 -14.15 4.05 6.52
N MET A 8 -13.38 3.08 7.02
CA MET A 8 -11.98 2.92 6.64
C MET A 8 -11.84 2.47 5.18
N ALA A 9 -12.66 1.52 4.75
CA ALA A 9 -12.69 1.07 3.35
C ALA A 9 -13.13 2.20 2.41
N ASP A 10 -14.14 2.98 2.81
CA ASP A 10 -14.62 4.11 2.01
C ASP A 10 -13.55 5.22 1.92
N ALA A 11 -12.77 5.46 2.97
CA ALA A 11 -11.63 6.38 2.92
C ALA A 11 -10.57 5.93 1.91
N ILE A 12 -10.24 4.63 1.85
CA ILE A 12 -9.33 4.08 0.83
C ILE A 12 -9.87 4.35 -0.58
N ARG A 13 -11.17 4.11 -0.81
CA ARG A 13 -11.82 4.36 -2.10
C ARG A 13 -11.73 5.81 -2.51
N VAL A 14 -12.12 6.73 -1.61
CA VAL A 14 -12.12 8.18 -1.89
C VAL A 14 -10.71 8.68 -2.17
N LEU A 15 -9.72 8.36 -1.33
CA LEU A 15 -8.32 8.74 -1.57
C LEU A 15 -7.81 8.23 -2.93
N SER A 16 -8.19 7.01 -3.31
CA SER A 16 -7.75 6.42 -4.58
C SER A 16 -8.43 7.08 -5.79
N MET A 17 -9.73 7.38 -5.70
CA MET A 17 -10.45 8.10 -6.76
C MET A 17 -9.87 9.49 -6.97
N ASP A 18 -9.73 10.26 -5.89
CA ASP A 18 -9.26 11.64 -5.96
C ASP A 18 -7.83 11.73 -6.51
N ALA A 19 -6.95 10.83 -6.08
CA ALA A 19 -5.57 10.80 -6.54
C ALA A 19 -5.46 10.45 -8.03
N VAL A 20 -6.20 9.44 -8.49
CA VAL A 20 -6.20 9.02 -9.90
C VAL A 20 -6.83 10.09 -10.78
N GLU A 21 -7.93 10.71 -10.35
CA GLU A 21 -8.59 11.79 -11.07
C GLU A 21 -7.66 13.01 -11.18
N THR A 22 -7.05 13.43 -10.08
CA THR A 22 -6.13 14.58 -10.06
C THR A 22 -4.92 14.35 -10.96
N ALA A 23 -4.36 13.13 -10.95
CA ALA A 23 -3.23 12.77 -11.81
C ALA A 23 -3.64 12.58 -13.29
N ALA A 24 -4.94 12.51 -13.59
CA ALA A 24 -5.50 12.10 -14.89
C ALA A 24 -4.83 10.81 -15.42
N SER A 25 -4.38 9.94 -14.52
CA SER A 25 -3.61 8.74 -14.82
C SER A 25 -3.61 7.78 -13.63
N GLY A 26 -3.76 6.49 -13.88
CA GLY A 26 -3.71 5.47 -12.84
C GLY A 26 -4.78 4.40 -13.01
N HIS A 27 -4.88 3.52 -12.02
CA HIS A 27 -5.75 2.34 -12.05
C HIS A 27 -6.61 2.29 -10.78
N PRO A 28 -7.85 2.82 -10.81
CA PRO A 28 -8.69 2.88 -9.62
C PRO A 28 -9.40 1.54 -9.29
N GLY A 29 -9.56 0.64 -10.26
CA GLY A 29 -10.40 -0.55 -10.12
C GLY A 29 -9.98 -1.47 -8.98
N MET A 30 -8.68 -1.77 -8.86
CA MET A 30 -8.18 -2.65 -7.80
C MET A 30 -8.28 -2.00 -6.40
N PRO A 31 -7.88 -0.74 -6.17
CA PRO A 31 -8.12 -0.08 -4.89
C PRO A 31 -9.59 -0.06 -4.49
N MET A 32 -10.49 0.19 -5.44
CA MET A 32 -11.94 0.19 -5.18
C MET A 32 -12.46 -1.19 -4.77
N GLY A 33 -12.06 -2.23 -5.50
CA GLY A 33 -12.55 -3.60 -5.27
C GLY A 33 -11.95 -4.28 -4.04
N MET A 34 -10.72 -3.91 -3.66
CA MET A 34 -10.00 -4.56 -2.56
C MET A 34 -10.00 -3.77 -1.25
N ALA A 35 -10.68 -2.63 -1.18
CA ALA A 35 -10.68 -1.77 -0.01
C ALA A 35 -11.16 -2.48 1.27
N ASP A 36 -12.25 -3.26 1.20
CA ASP A 36 -12.77 -4.01 2.36
C ASP A 36 -11.79 -5.07 2.83
N VAL A 37 -11.26 -5.88 1.90
CA VAL A 37 -10.30 -6.94 2.20
C VAL A 37 -9.04 -6.35 2.84
N ALA A 38 -8.49 -5.29 2.24
CA ALA A 38 -7.30 -4.62 2.76
C ALA A 38 -7.54 -3.99 4.14
N THR A 39 -8.71 -3.37 4.35
CA THR A 39 -9.09 -2.81 5.65
C THR A 39 -9.11 -3.89 6.74
N VAL A 40 -9.72 -5.04 6.47
CA VAL A 40 -9.77 -6.15 7.44
C VAL A 40 -8.37 -6.70 7.70
N LEU A 41 -7.58 -6.93 6.65
CA LEU A 41 -6.22 -7.45 6.75
C LEU A 41 -5.34 -6.54 7.64
N TRP A 42 -5.30 -5.25 7.32
CA TRP A 42 -4.43 -4.28 8.00
C TRP A 42 -4.90 -3.94 9.43
N SER A 43 -6.20 -4.00 9.70
CA SER A 43 -6.73 -3.64 11.03
C SER A 43 -6.80 -4.81 12.01
N LYS A 44 -6.83 -6.06 11.52
CA LYS A 44 -7.07 -7.23 12.39
C LYS A 44 -5.98 -8.28 12.37
N PHE A 45 -5.18 -8.35 11.32
CA PHE A 45 -4.25 -9.46 11.12
C PHE A 45 -2.81 -9.02 10.95
N LEU A 46 -2.55 -7.95 10.21
CA LEU A 46 -1.19 -7.54 9.86
C LEU A 46 -0.46 -6.95 11.07
N LYS A 47 0.72 -7.50 11.36
CA LYS A 47 1.62 -7.05 12.41
C LYS A 47 2.61 -6.04 11.83
N PHE A 48 2.45 -4.76 12.17
CA PHE A 48 3.32 -3.69 11.70
C PHE A 48 3.44 -2.57 12.74
N ASP A 49 4.46 -1.71 12.56
CA ASP A 49 4.65 -0.49 13.33
C ASP A 49 4.95 0.66 12.36
N ALA A 50 3.98 1.55 12.16
CA ALA A 50 4.12 2.68 11.23
C ALA A 50 5.25 3.66 11.62
N SER A 51 5.66 3.68 12.90
CA SER A 51 6.78 4.50 13.38
C SER A 51 8.15 3.87 13.05
N ARG A 52 8.17 2.56 12.77
CA ARG A 52 9.37 1.77 12.45
C ARG A 52 9.10 0.88 11.23
N PRO A 53 8.99 1.45 10.03
CA PRO A 53 8.62 0.71 8.82
C PRO A 53 9.62 -0.39 8.43
N ASP A 54 10.83 -0.35 8.96
CA ASP A 54 11.91 -1.31 8.78
C ASP A 54 12.03 -2.35 9.92
N TRP A 55 11.08 -2.36 10.87
CA TRP A 55 11.11 -3.31 11.98
C TRP A 55 11.24 -4.76 11.46
N ALA A 56 12.25 -5.48 11.96
CA ALA A 56 12.64 -6.78 11.42
C ALA A 56 11.54 -7.86 11.55
N ASP A 57 10.79 -7.84 12.65
CA ASP A 57 9.74 -8.82 12.98
C ASP A 57 8.32 -8.35 12.59
N ARG A 58 8.21 -7.50 11.56
CA ARG A 58 6.92 -7.10 10.97
C ARG A 58 6.46 -8.10 9.93
N ASP A 59 5.16 -8.19 9.71
CA ASP A 59 4.61 -8.83 8.53
C ASP A 59 4.96 -8.02 7.28
N ARG A 60 5.22 -8.70 6.17
CA ARG A 60 5.58 -8.08 4.89
C ARG A 60 4.41 -8.14 3.92
N PHE A 61 3.76 -7.00 3.75
CA PHE A 61 2.67 -6.89 2.78
C PHE A 61 3.23 -6.63 1.38
N VAL A 62 2.94 -7.52 0.45
CA VAL A 62 3.35 -7.39 -0.96
C VAL A 62 2.13 -7.15 -1.84
N LEU A 63 2.08 -5.98 -2.47
CA LEU A 63 1.06 -5.64 -3.47
C LEU A 63 1.47 -6.21 -4.83
N SER A 64 1.05 -7.45 -5.14
CA SER A 64 1.43 -8.12 -6.41
C SER A 64 0.84 -7.43 -7.65
N ALA A 65 -0.38 -6.91 -7.54
CA ALA A 65 -0.99 -6.09 -8.58
C ALA A 65 -0.53 -4.62 -8.44
N GLY A 66 0.76 -4.36 -8.72
CA GLY A 66 1.41 -3.08 -8.49
C GLY A 66 0.75 -1.88 -9.17
N HIS A 67 0.01 -2.09 -10.26
CA HIS A 67 -0.78 -1.04 -10.91
C HIS A 67 -1.85 -0.44 -9.99
N GLY A 68 -2.33 -1.17 -8.99
CA GLY A 68 -3.25 -0.68 -7.96
C GLY A 68 -2.55 0.01 -6.79
N SER A 69 -1.43 0.67 -7.02
CA SER A 69 -0.53 1.26 -6.01
C SER A 69 -1.25 2.17 -5.01
N MET A 70 -2.31 2.87 -5.42
CA MET A 70 -3.10 3.73 -4.53
C MET A 70 -3.75 2.96 -3.37
N LEU A 71 -4.03 1.65 -3.50
CA LEU A 71 -4.46 0.84 -2.36
C LEU A 71 -3.40 0.87 -1.25
N LEU A 72 -2.15 0.58 -1.60
CA LEU A 72 -1.06 0.56 -0.63
C LEU A 72 -0.77 1.96 -0.06
N TYR A 73 -0.73 2.98 -0.91
CA TYR A 73 -0.46 4.36 -0.44
C TYR A 73 -1.56 4.87 0.49
N SER A 74 -2.82 4.58 0.21
CA SER A 74 -3.94 4.92 1.10
C SER A 74 -3.82 4.19 2.45
N LEU A 75 -3.45 2.92 2.45
CA LEU A 75 -3.22 2.14 3.67
C LEU A 75 -2.07 2.72 4.48
N LEU A 76 -0.92 3.00 3.86
CA LEU A 76 0.24 3.61 4.53
C LEU A 76 -0.13 4.96 5.16
N HIS A 77 -0.91 5.80 4.44
CA HIS A 77 -1.38 7.07 4.96
C HIS A 77 -2.31 6.90 6.17
N LEU A 78 -3.36 6.10 6.03
CA LEU A 78 -4.39 5.91 7.06
C LEU A 78 -3.86 5.20 8.31
N THR A 79 -2.81 4.40 8.18
CA THR A 79 -2.17 3.72 9.30
C THR A 79 -1.02 4.50 9.94
N GLY A 80 -0.71 5.70 9.43
CA GLY A 80 0.17 6.66 10.09
C GLY A 80 1.65 6.55 9.74
N PHE A 81 2.01 5.97 8.59
CA PHE A 81 3.38 6.04 8.09
C PHE A 81 3.75 7.49 7.77
N LYS A 82 4.74 8.04 8.47
CA LYS A 82 5.12 9.47 8.40
C LYS A 82 5.50 9.93 7.00
N ALA A 83 6.09 9.05 6.19
CA ALA A 83 6.51 9.35 4.83
C ALA A 83 5.33 9.45 3.84
N MET A 84 4.15 8.92 4.21
CA MET A 84 2.96 8.92 3.35
C MET A 84 1.95 9.97 3.82
N THR A 85 2.24 11.23 3.55
CA THR A 85 1.35 12.36 3.88
C THR A 85 0.23 12.51 2.84
N LEU A 86 -0.83 13.27 3.19
CA LEU A 86 -1.88 13.60 2.24
C LEU A 86 -1.34 14.37 1.03
N GLU A 87 -0.29 15.17 1.23
CA GLU A 87 0.40 15.88 0.16
C GLU A 87 1.04 14.91 -0.84
N GLN A 88 1.68 13.83 -0.35
CA GLN A 88 2.21 12.78 -1.20
C GLN A 88 1.12 12.10 -2.02
N ILE A 89 -0.04 11.86 -1.44
CA ILE A 89 -1.20 11.30 -2.16
C ILE A 89 -1.70 12.25 -3.24
N ARG A 90 -1.79 13.56 -2.96
CA ARG A 90 -2.16 14.58 -3.96
C ARG A 90 -1.18 14.67 -5.13
N ASN A 91 0.08 14.33 -4.87
CA ASN A 91 1.13 14.28 -5.87
C ASN A 91 1.32 12.88 -6.48
N PHE A 92 0.25 12.06 -6.50
CA PHE A 92 0.29 10.74 -7.10
C PHE A 92 0.79 10.79 -8.55
N ARG A 93 1.79 9.95 -8.87
CA ARG A 93 2.45 9.88 -10.19
C ARG A 93 3.20 11.14 -10.61
N GLN A 94 3.41 12.11 -9.72
CA GLN A 94 4.23 13.27 -10.02
C GLN A 94 5.70 12.99 -9.72
N TRP A 95 6.57 13.57 -10.51
CA TRP A 95 8.01 13.41 -10.32
C TRP A 95 8.44 13.91 -8.93
N GLY A 96 9.25 13.10 -8.24
CA GLY A 96 9.75 13.42 -6.90
C GLY A 96 8.80 13.09 -5.74
N SER A 97 7.57 12.60 -6.01
CA SER A 97 6.68 12.13 -4.95
C SER A 97 6.99 10.68 -4.54
N ASN A 98 6.62 10.33 -3.31
CA ASN A 98 6.70 8.94 -2.81
C ASN A 98 5.58 8.04 -3.35
N THR A 99 4.75 8.54 -4.27
CA THR A 99 3.56 7.87 -4.78
C THR A 99 3.68 7.58 -6.28
N ALA A 100 4.71 6.85 -6.65
CA ALA A 100 4.93 6.39 -8.01
C ALA A 100 3.73 5.55 -8.52
N GLY A 101 3.57 5.47 -9.85
CA GLY A 101 2.48 4.71 -10.47
C GLY A 101 2.46 3.21 -10.11
N HIS A 102 3.61 2.66 -9.76
CA HIS A 102 3.81 1.31 -9.20
C HIS A 102 4.69 1.42 -7.96
N PRO A 103 4.50 0.57 -6.93
CA PRO A 103 5.31 0.63 -5.73
C PRO A 103 6.78 0.32 -6.02
N GLU A 104 7.68 1.12 -5.46
CA GLU A 104 9.13 0.97 -5.63
C GLU A 104 9.81 0.77 -4.28
N TYR A 105 10.49 -0.37 -4.13
CA TYR A 105 11.27 -0.68 -2.94
C TYR A 105 12.44 0.31 -2.80
N GLY A 106 12.65 0.77 -1.58
CA GLY A 106 13.72 1.75 -1.26
C GLY A 106 13.34 3.20 -1.58
N HIS A 107 12.26 3.45 -2.33
CA HIS A 107 11.75 4.77 -2.62
C HIS A 107 10.67 5.20 -1.62
N THR A 108 9.73 4.31 -1.34
CA THR A 108 8.62 4.58 -0.44
C THR A 108 8.72 3.71 0.82
N PRO A 109 8.90 4.28 2.02
CA PRO A 109 8.88 3.52 3.27
C PRO A 109 7.55 2.74 3.42
N GLY A 110 7.67 1.45 3.77
CA GLY A 110 6.51 0.54 3.85
C GLY A 110 6.23 -0.25 2.58
N VAL A 111 6.98 -0.03 1.50
CA VAL A 111 6.97 -0.87 0.29
C VAL A 111 8.03 -1.96 0.43
N GLU A 112 7.60 -3.23 0.40
CA GLU A 112 8.48 -4.39 0.65
C GLU A 112 9.18 -4.89 -0.62
N THR A 113 8.61 -4.63 -1.79
CA THR A 113 9.20 -5.02 -3.07
C THR A 113 8.62 -4.17 -4.21
N THR A 114 9.44 -3.92 -5.22
CA THR A 114 9.00 -3.27 -6.46
C THR A 114 8.12 -4.23 -7.25
N THR A 115 6.92 -3.78 -7.62
CA THR A 115 5.97 -4.55 -8.42
C THR A 115 5.45 -3.74 -9.60
N GLY A 116 4.90 -4.42 -10.57
CA GLY A 116 4.40 -3.87 -11.84
C GLY A 116 4.11 -5.01 -12.79
N PRO A 117 5.12 -5.84 -13.15
CA PRO A 117 4.87 -7.08 -13.92
C PRO A 117 3.96 -8.01 -13.12
N LEU A 118 2.82 -8.39 -13.70
CA LEU A 118 1.79 -9.18 -13.02
C LEU A 118 2.32 -10.57 -12.63
N GLY A 119 2.04 -10.99 -11.40
CA GLY A 119 2.48 -12.26 -10.82
C GLY A 119 3.85 -12.20 -10.13
N GLN A 120 4.70 -11.24 -10.44
CA GLN A 120 6.03 -11.14 -9.84
C GLN A 120 5.98 -10.93 -8.32
N GLY A 121 5.07 -10.09 -7.83
CA GLY A 121 4.92 -9.85 -6.39
C GLY A 121 4.53 -11.12 -5.62
N LEU A 122 3.64 -11.93 -6.18
CA LEU A 122 3.28 -13.22 -5.58
C LEU A 122 4.50 -14.14 -5.47
N ALA A 123 5.27 -14.28 -6.55
CA ALA A 123 6.48 -15.11 -6.55
C ALA A 123 7.52 -14.60 -5.54
N THR A 124 7.71 -13.28 -5.45
CA THR A 124 8.60 -12.65 -4.47
C THR A 124 8.12 -12.93 -3.04
N ALA A 125 6.83 -12.80 -2.76
CA ALA A 125 6.26 -13.08 -1.43
C ALA A 125 6.47 -14.55 -1.01
N VAL A 126 6.32 -15.49 -1.95
CA VAL A 126 6.65 -16.91 -1.71
C VAL A 126 8.12 -17.07 -1.36
N GLY A 127 9.04 -16.43 -2.10
CA GLY A 127 10.46 -16.45 -1.79
C GLY A 127 10.80 -15.87 -0.40
N MET A 128 10.15 -14.76 -0.01
CA MET A 128 10.29 -14.16 1.32
C MET A 128 9.82 -15.14 2.42
N ALA A 129 8.67 -15.78 2.25
CA ALA A 129 8.14 -16.75 3.21
C ALA A 129 9.03 -18.00 3.34
N MET A 130 9.62 -18.45 2.23
CA MET A 130 10.60 -19.54 2.26
C MET A 130 11.86 -19.12 3.03
N ALA A 131 12.37 -17.92 2.80
CA ALA A 131 13.55 -17.40 3.51
C ALA A 131 13.28 -17.28 5.02
N GLU A 132 12.14 -16.71 5.40
CA GLU A 132 11.74 -16.59 6.82
C GLU A 132 11.72 -17.95 7.53
N ARG A 133 11.28 -19.00 6.85
CA ARG A 133 11.24 -20.35 7.44
C ARG A 133 12.63 -20.96 7.68
N HIS A 134 13.67 -20.43 7.03
CA HIS A 134 15.04 -20.92 7.15
C HIS A 134 15.91 -20.08 8.09
N LEU A 135 15.40 -18.94 8.56
CA LEU A 135 16.04 -18.08 9.56
C LEU A 135 15.64 -18.50 10.99
#